data_ac9e7aba79a4ab8be80287ac0dfa7df7
#
_entry.id   ac9e7aba79a4ab8be80287ac0dfa7df7
#
_cell.length_a   1.000
_cell.length_b   1.000
_cell.length_c   1.000
_cell.angle_alpha   90.00
_cell.angle_beta   90.00
_cell.angle_gamma   90.00
#
_symmetry.space_group_name_H-M   'P 1'
#
loop_
_entity.id
_entity.type
_entity.pdbx_description
1 polymer ?
#
loop_
_entity_poly.entity_id
_entity_poly.type
_entity_poly.pdbx_seq_one_letter_code
_entity_poly.pdbx_strand_id
1 'polypeptide(L)'
;EGAYLDSSIGFSGGTLMRDIKTLAIMDDLPVIQGVIRTNEERRKKIISRIEKLLGMPFGKAKIGIMGVTYKPGTQTLRRSLAIELLQVLRARGAEVAASDPEASMDEFLKETGIPLTRDPYRMAEGCHGILLVTAWPHFKTLLPERLKEVMNPPYLFFDARNVFKDKEQVFKNSGLTYVGIGR
;
A
#
# COMPACT_ATOMS: atom_id res chain seq x y z
N GLU A 1 15.94 -19.05 -7.76
CA GLU A 1 16.23 -17.78 -7.07
C GLU A 1 15.45 -16.66 -7.76
N GLY A 2 14.66 -15.94 -6.98
CA GLY A 2 13.52 -15.22 -7.46
C GLY A 2 13.82 -14.05 -8.38
N ALA A 3 13.34 -14.13 -9.58
CA ALA A 3 13.10 -12.94 -10.38
C ALA A 3 12.16 -12.00 -9.61
N TYR A 4 12.27 -10.68 -9.81
CA TYR A 4 11.39 -9.65 -9.22
C TYR A 4 9.95 -9.76 -9.77
N LEU A 5 9.31 -10.92 -9.57
CA LEU A 5 7.96 -11.25 -10.07
C LEU A 5 6.89 -11.18 -8.98
N ASP A 6 7.23 -10.66 -7.80
CA ASP A 6 6.28 -10.50 -6.72
C ASP A 6 5.17 -9.51 -7.07
N SER A 7 3.97 -9.83 -6.63
CA SER A 7 2.79 -8.98 -6.82
C SER A 7 2.99 -7.59 -6.20
N SER A 8 2.53 -6.54 -6.90
CA SER A 8 2.64 -5.16 -6.46
C SER A 8 1.56 -4.28 -7.07
N ILE A 9 1.33 -3.11 -6.48
CA ILE A 9 0.47 -2.06 -7.04
C ILE A 9 1.08 -1.36 -8.25
N GLY A 10 2.29 -1.72 -8.61
CA GLY A 10 3.07 -1.19 -9.73
C GLY A 10 4.55 -1.23 -9.39
N PHE A 11 5.39 -0.83 -10.31
CA PHE A 11 6.81 -0.62 -10.06
C PHE A 11 7.11 0.86 -9.79
N SER A 12 8.12 1.08 -8.95
CA SER A 12 8.65 2.40 -8.59
C SER A 12 10.16 2.33 -8.47
N GLY A 13 10.76 3.36 -7.90
CA GLY A 13 12.19 3.38 -7.63
C GLY A 13 12.98 4.30 -8.56
N GLY A 14 14.28 4.40 -8.24
CA GLY A 14 15.14 5.43 -8.80
C GLY A 14 15.62 5.17 -10.20
N THR A 15 15.86 3.94 -10.54
CA THR A 15 16.58 3.57 -11.76
C THR A 15 15.61 3.25 -12.87
N LEU A 16 14.81 2.20 -12.71
CA LEU A 16 13.94 1.71 -13.79
C LEU A 16 12.98 2.78 -14.34
N MET A 17 12.24 3.49 -13.46
CA MET A 17 11.29 4.50 -13.90
C MET A 17 11.99 5.69 -14.59
N ARG A 18 13.17 6.10 -14.09
CA ARG A 18 13.96 7.15 -14.71
C ARG A 18 14.40 6.72 -16.11
N ASP A 19 14.95 5.52 -16.22
CA ASP A 19 15.53 5.03 -17.48
C ASP A 19 14.43 4.80 -18.54
N ILE A 20 13.29 4.26 -18.14
CA ILE A 20 12.10 4.12 -18.99
C ILE A 20 11.60 5.49 -19.48
N LYS A 21 11.50 6.49 -18.58
CA LYS A 21 11.09 7.84 -18.96
C LYS A 21 12.11 8.52 -19.91
N THR A 22 13.40 8.30 -19.67
CA THR A 22 14.45 8.81 -20.57
C THR A 22 14.33 8.20 -21.96
N LEU A 23 14.16 6.88 -22.05
CA LEU A 23 13.95 6.21 -23.34
C LEU A 23 12.69 6.70 -24.06
N ALA A 24 11.61 6.94 -23.35
CA ALA A 24 10.37 7.44 -23.92
C ALA A 24 10.47 8.88 -24.49
N ILE A 25 11.48 9.66 -24.04
CA ILE A 25 11.75 11.01 -24.55
C ILE A 25 12.72 10.96 -25.76
N MET A 26 13.64 9.99 -25.76
CA MET A 26 14.69 9.92 -26.80
C MET A 26 14.16 9.44 -28.15
N ASP A 27 13.13 8.62 -28.16
CA ASP A 27 12.53 8.06 -29.37
C ASP A 27 11.07 7.70 -29.14
N ASP A 28 10.29 7.64 -30.21
CA ASP A 28 8.90 7.19 -30.18
C ASP A 28 8.84 5.67 -30.08
N LEU A 29 8.92 5.19 -28.84
CA LEU A 29 8.90 3.77 -28.49
C LEU A 29 7.54 3.37 -27.89
N PRO A 30 6.57 2.89 -28.70
CA PRO A 30 5.20 2.59 -28.24
C PRO A 30 5.16 1.59 -27.08
N VAL A 31 6.07 0.60 -27.07
CA VAL A 31 6.17 -0.38 -25.99
C VAL A 31 6.54 0.30 -24.68
N ILE A 32 7.53 1.19 -24.69
CA ILE A 32 7.99 1.94 -23.50
C ILE A 32 6.89 2.86 -22.97
N GLN A 33 6.23 3.58 -23.88
CA GLN A 33 5.08 4.43 -23.53
C GLN A 33 3.93 3.58 -22.96
N GLY A 34 3.67 2.39 -23.54
CA GLY A 34 2.70 1.43 -23.05
C GLY A 34 3.00 0.95 -21.62
N VAL A 35 4.27 0.70 -21.30
CA VAL A 35 4.72 0.30 -19.95
C VAL A 35 4.44 1.42 -18.94
N ILE A 36 4.80 2.67 -19.25
CA ILE A 36 4.54 3.83 -18.37
C ILE A 36 3.04 3.97 -18.11
N ARG A 37 2.24 4.01 -19.18
CA ARG A 37 0.79 4.17 -19.12
C ARG A 37 0.14 3.04 -18.30
N THR A 38 0.52 1.80 -18.56
CA THR A 38 -0.02 0.65 -17.82
C THR A 38 0.31 0.73 -16.33
N ASN A 39 1.53 1.13 -15.96
CA ASN A 39 1.93 1.29 -14.57
C ASN A 39 1.13 2.39 -13.85
N GLU A 40 0.85 3.50 -14.52
CA GLU A 40 0.04 4.60 -13.97
C GLU A 40 -1.46 4.23 -13.88
N GLU A 41 -2.01 3.63 -14.91
CA GLU A 41 -3.42 3.17 -14.92
C GLU A 41 -3.68 2.10 -13.86
N ARG A 42 -2.71 1.21 -13.62
CA ARG A 42 -2.81 0.18 -12.58
C ARG A 42 -3.06 0.81 -11.21
N ARG A 43 -2.34 1.87 -10.86
CA ARG A 43 -2.54 2.59 -9.59
C ARG A 43 -3.93 3.18 -9.48
N LYS A 44 -4.41 3.84 -10.54
CA LYS A 44 -5.77 4.40 -10.58
C LYS A 44 -6.83 3.32 -10.41
N LYS A 45 -6.68 2.18 -11.09
CA LYS A 45 -7.60 1.03 -10.98
C LYS A 45 -7.62 0.45 -9.56
N ILE A 46 -6.46 0.36 -8.90
CA ILE A 46 -6.36 -0.13 -7.53
C ILE A 46 -7.08 0.81 -6.56
N ILE A 47 -6.86 2.12 -6.66
CA ILE A 47 -7.56 3.12 -5.83
C ILE A 47 -9.07 3.01 -6.00
N SER A 48 -9.57 2.93 -7.23
CA SER A 48 -11.01 2.77 -7.49
C SER A 48 -11.56 1.45 -6.96
N ARG A 49 -10.76 0.37 -7.02
CA ARG A 49 -11.14 -0.92 -6.44
C ARG A 49 -11.23 -0.86 -4.92
N ILE A 50 -10.29 -0.20 -4.25
CA ILE A 50 -10.31 -0.02 -2.79
C ILE A 50 -11.57 0.74 -2.36
N GLU A 51 -11.90 1.85 -3.04
CA GLU A 51 -13.12 2.63 -2.74
C GLU A 51 -14.40 1.79 -2.90
N LYS A 52 -14.45 0.96 -3.95
CA LYS A 52 -15.55 0.04 -4.18
C LYS A 52 -15.68 -1.03 -3.09
N LEU A 53 -14.54 -1.56 -2.62
CA LEU A 53 -14.50 -2.56 -1.55
C LEU A 53 -14.85 -1.97 -0.18
N LEU A 54 -14.53 -0.71 0.07
CA LEU A 54 -14.94 0.02 1.26
C LEU A 54 -16.45 0.25 1.32
N GLY A 55 -17.13 0.32 0.17
CA GLY A 55 -18.56 0.61 0.10
C GLY A 55 -18.94 2.01 0.58
N MET A 56 -17.95 2.90 0.72
CA MET A 56 -18.13 4.29 1.15
C MET A 56 -17.11 5.20 0.46
N PRO A 57 -17.41 6.51 0.30
CA PRO A 57 -16.45 7.46 -0.25
C PRO A 57 -15.27 7.65 0.71
N PHE A 58 -14.09 7.92 0.17
CA PHE A 58 -12.87 8.12 0.96
C PHE A 58 -13.01 9.24 2.00
N GLY A 59 -13.75 10.29 1.73
CA GLY A 59 -14.00 11.38 2.70
C GLY A 59 -14.74 10.97 3.98
N LYS A 60 -15.23 9.73 4.06
CA LYS A 60 -15.83 9.15 5.26
C LYS A 60 -15.00 7.98 5.83
N ALA A 61 -13.87 7.66 5.19
CA ALA A 61 -13.05 6.51 5.54
C ALA A 61 -11.76 6.92 6.23
N LYS A 62 -11.37 6.14 7.22
CA LYS A 62 -10.01 6.11 7.76
C LYS A 62 -9.29 4.90 7.21
N ILE A 63 -8.10 5.12 6.63
CA ILE A 63 -7.31 4.09 5.94
C ILE A 63 -5.94 3.97 6.60
N GLY A 64 -5.57 2.76 7.00
CA GLY A 64 -4.25 2.43 7.50
C GLY A 64 -3.30 2.01 6.35
N ILE A 65 -2.12 2.61 6.28
CA ILE A 65 -1.05 2.17 5.37
C ILE A 65 -0.01 1.39 6.17
N MET A 66 0.15 0.12 5.83
CA MET A 66 1.09 -0.80 6.47
C MET A 66 2.32 -1.00 5.58
N GLY A 67 3.47 -0.47 6.06
CA GLY A 67 4.72 -0.43 5.29
C GLY A 67 4.79 0.79 4.37
N VAL A 68 5.59 1.79 4.76
CA VAL A 68 5.75 3.05 4.02
C VAL A 68 7.11 3.19 3.34
N THR A 69 8.07 2.32 3.66
CA THR A 69 9.38 2.30 2.99
C THR A 69 9.29 1.77 1.56
N TYR A 70 10.28 2.11 0.74
CA TYR A 70 10.38 1.66 -0.65
C TYR A 70 10.38 0.12 -0.78
N LYS A 71 11.10 -0.57 0.10
CA LYS A 71 11.16 -2.04 0.20
C LYS A 71 11.59 -2.47 1.60
N PRO A 72 11.39 -3.72 2.01
CA PRO A 72 11.97 -4.26 3.23
C PRO A 72 13.50 -4.14 3.25
N GLY A 73 14.08 -4.01 4.44
CA GLY A 73 15.52 -3.87 4.63
C GLY A 73 16.07 -2.49 4.31
N THR A 74 15.23 -1.45 4.26
CA THR A 74 15.66 -0.06 4.09
C THR A 74 14.75 0.90 4.84
N GLN A 75 15.28 2.05 5.25
CA GLN A 75 14.52 3.13 5.89
C GLN A 75 14.00 4.17 4.90
N THR A 76 14.40 4.08 3.62
CA THR A 76 14.12 5.13 2.64
C THR A 76 12.64 5.22 2.28
N LEU A 77 12.12 6.44 2.32
CA LEU A 77 10.78 6.82 1.85
C LEU A 77 10.79 7.24 0.39
N ARG A 78 11.96 7.60 -0.11
CA ARG A 78 12.11 8.14 -1.46
C ARG A 78 11.55 7.20 -2.52
N ARG A 79 10.59 7.70 -3.31
CA ARG A 79 9.91 6.96 -4.37
C ARG A 79 9.14 5.72 -3.89
N SER A 80 8.70 5.75 -2.64
CA SER A 80 7.81 4.72 -2.11
C SER A 80 6.42 4.85 -2.74
N LEU A 81 5.89 3.75 -3.24
CA LEU A 81 4.49 3.67 -3.71
C LEU A 81 3.50 3.91 -2.58
N ALA A 82 3.87 3.62 -1.33
CA ALA A 82 3.02 3.89 -0.18
C ALA A 82 2.82 5.39 0.04
N ILE A 83 3.86 6.21 -0.14
CA ILE A 83 3.75 7.68 -0.04
C ILE A 83 2.85 8.23 -1.15
N GLU A 84 3.04 7.78 -2.40
CA GLU A 84 2.18 8.18 -3.52
C GLU A 84 0.70 7.80 -3.25
N LEU A 85 0.46 6.58 -2.75
CA LEU A 85 -0.88 6.09 -2.42
C LEU A 85 -1.52 6.92 -1.31
N LEU A 86 -0.77 7.19 -0.24
CA LEU A 86 -1.17 8.03 0.87
C LEU A 86 -1.62 9.42 0.41
N GLN A 87 -0.82 10.06 -0.45
CA GLN A 87 -1.14 11.39 -1.00
C GLN A 87 -2.44 11.37 -1.81
N VAL A 88 -2.65 10.34 -2.64
CA VAL A 88 -3.89 10.19 -3.42
C VAL A 88 -5.11 9.97 -2.52
N LEU A 89 -4.99 9.14 -1.48
CA LEU A 89 -6.08 8.90 -0.53
C LEU A 89 -6.48 10.17 0.21
N ARG A 90 -5.50 10.94 0.70
CA ARG A 90 -5.75 12.24 1.35
C ARG A 90 -6.38 13.25 0.41
N ALA A 91 -5.88 13.35 -0.83
CA ALA A 91 -6.46 14.24 -1.83
C ALA A 91 -7.93 13.91 -2.15
N ARG A 92 -8.35 12.66 -1.91
CA ARG A 92 -9.74 12.21 -1.99
C ARG A 92 -10.52 12.33 -0.68
N GLY A 93 -9.91 12.93 0.35
CA GLY A 93 -10.54 13.25 1.63
C GLY A 93 -10.43 12.15 2.70
N ALA A 94 -9.70 11.05 2.47
CA ALA A 94 -9.52 10.02 3.49
C ALA A 94 -8.68 10.53 4.66
N GLU A 95 -9.07 10.15 5.89
CA GLU A 95 -8.15 10.16 7.03
C GLU A 95 -7.15 9.01 6.85
N VAL A 96 -5.85 9.28 7.02
CA VAL A 96 -4.82 8.26 6.82
C VAL A 96 -3.96 8.12 8.06
N ALA A 97 -3.76 6.87 8.49
CA ALA A 97 -2.78 6.46 9.49
C ALA A 97 -1.69 5.59 8.83
N ALA A 98 -0.50 5.53 9.42
CA ALA A 98 0.60 4.76 8.84
C ALA A 98 1.44 4.03 9.88
N SER A 99 1.92 2.84 9.53
CA SER A 99 2.89 2.09 10.32
C SER A 99 4.01 1.52 9.45
N ASP A 100 5.23 1.56 9.99
CA ASP A 100 6.40 0.92 9.37
C ASP A 100 7.42 0.57 10.45
N PRO A 101 8.06 -0.62 10.43
CA PRO A 101 9.00 -1.02 11.46
C PRO A 101 10.31 -0.23 11.45
N GLU A 102 10.74 0.32 10.29
CA GLU A 102 12.09 0.86 10.12
C GLU A 102 12.16 2.29 9.59
N ALA A 103 11.10 2.79 8.94
CA ALA A 103 11.11 4.13 8.35
C ALA A 103 11.42 5.22 9.39
N SER A 104 12.14 6.27 9.00
CA SER A 104 12.37 7.44 9.84
C SER A 104 11.04 8.13 10.16
N MET A 105 10.70 8.22 11.45
CA MET A 105 9.45 8.86 11.90
C MET A 105 9.45 10.35 11.61
N ASP A 106 10.60 11.01 11.82
CA ASP A 106 10.76 12.45 11.60
C ASP A 106 10.70 12.80 10.11
N GLU A 107 11.38 12.00 9.24
CA GLU A 107 11.34 12.18 7.80
C GLU A 107 9.92 11.97 7.27
N PHE A 108 9.24 10.92 7.73
CA PHE A 108 7.87 10.64 7.34
C PHE A 108 6.90 11.75 7.76
N LEU A 109 7.01 12.25 9.00
CA LEU A 109 6.20 13.37 9.50
C LEU A 109 6.45 14.64 8.68
N LYS A 110 7.71 14.94 8.39
CA LYS A 110 8.10 16.11 7.58
C LYS A 110 7.56 16.03 6.15
N GLU A 111 7.59 14.83 5.54
CA GLU A 111 7.16 14.63 4.16
C GLU A 111 5.63 14.60 4.02
N THR A 112 4.93 14.01 5.00
CA THR A 112 3.49 13.72 4.86
C THR A 112 2.59 14.55 5.78
N GLY A 113 3.14 15.10 6.86
CA GLY A 113 2.37 15.75 7.93
C GLY A 113 1.58 14.77 8.81
N ILE A 114 1.85 13.46 8.71
CA ILE A 114 1.17 12.39 9.45
C ILE A 114 2.16 11.73 10.42
N PRO A 115 1.78 11.47 11.67
CA PRO A 115 2.62 10.70 12.58
C PRO A 115 2.72 9.24 12.13
N LEU A 116 3.93 8.67 12.22
CA LEU A 116 4.18 7.26 11.96
C LEU A 116 4.22 6.48 13.27
N THR A 117 3.64 5.29 13.30
CA THR A 117 3.79 4.37 14.43
C THR A 117 4.55 3.10 14.04
N ARG A 118 5.21 2.47 15.02
CA ARG A 118 5.82 1.14 14.86
C ARG A 118 4.80 0.03 15.07
N ASP A 119 3.73 0.32 15.80
CA ASP A 119 2.68 -0.64 16.14
C ASP A 119 1.59 -0.65 15.05
N PRO A 120 1.43 -1.77 14.29
CA PRO A 120 0.41 -1.89 13.28
C PRO A 120 -1.01 -1.94 13.84
N TYR A 121 -1.20 -2.40 15.09
CA TYR A 121 -2.52 -2.43 15.73
C TYR A 121 -2.97 -1.03 16.13
N ARG A 122 -2.05 -0.23 16.69
CA ARG A 122 -2.31 1.19 16.97
C ARG A 122 -2.62 1.98 15.68
N MET A 123 -1.92 1.70 14.59
CA MET A 123 -2.25 2.28 13.29
C MET A 123 -3.65 1.88 12.82
N ALA A 124 -4.07 0.64 13.10
CA ALA A 124 -5.35 0.08 12.67
C ALA A 124 -6.56 0.62 13.45
N GLU A 125 -6.36 1.29 14.60
CA GLU A 125 -7.45 1.80 15.44
C GLU A 125 -8.41 2.70 14.66
N GLY A 126 -9.68 2.28 14.58
CA GLY A 126 -10.74 2.99 13.86
C GLY A 126 -10.62 2.97 12.34
N CYS A 127 -9.65 2.26 11.75
CA CYS A 127 -9.53 2.15 10.29
C CYS A 127 -10.67 1.31 9.70
N HIS A 128 -11.23 1.79 8.60
CA HIS A 128 -12.21 1.07 7.78
C HIS A 128 -11.52 0.10 6.80
N GLY A 129 -10.27 0.40 6.45
CA GLY A 129 -9.43 -0.44 5.61
C GLY A 129 -7.95 -0.31 5.93
N ILE A 130 -7.22 -1.41 5.76
CA ILE A 130 -5.75 -1.46 5.85
C ILE A 130 -5.20 -1.84 4.48
N LEU A 131 -4.16 -1.15 4.03
CA LEU A 131 -3.45 -1.42 2.79
C LEU A 131 -2.02 -1.85 3.14
N LEU A 132 -1.69 -3.12 2.92
CA LEU A 132 -0.33 -3.63 3.09
C LEU A 132 0.45 -3.38 1.81
N VAL A 133 1.37 -2.41 1.85
CA VAL A 133 2.11 -1.93 0.67
C VAL A 133 3.55 -2.41 0.65
N THR A 134 4.25 -2.43 1.79
CA THR A 134 5.62 -2.95 1.88
C THR A 134 5.64 -4.23 2.71
N ALA A 135 6.16 -5.31 2.11
CA ALA A 135 6.10 -6.67 2.66
C ALA A 135 7.18 -6.93 3.73
N TRP A 136 7.14 -6.18 4.84
CA TRP A 136 8.06 -6.40 5.94
C TRP A 136 7.86 -7.77 6.60
N PRO A 137 8.94 -8.52 6.92
CA PRO A 137 8.81 -9.81 7.63
C PRO A 137 8.04 -9.71 8.95
N HIS A 138 8.16 -8.58 9.67
CA HIS A 138 7.42 -8.29 10.91
C HIS A 138 5.90 -8.44 10.76
N PHE A 139 5.35 -8.12 9.59
CA PHE A 139 3.91 -8.21 9.38
C PHE A 139 3.41 -9.66 9.29
N LYS A 140 4.28 -10.63 8.98
CA LYS A 140 3.89 -12.06 8.92
C LYS A 140 3.41 -12.64 10.25
N THR A 141 3.70 -11.96 11.37
CA THR A 141 3.29 -12.34 12.72
C THR A 141 2.00 -11.68 13.17
N LEU A 142 1.35 -10.89 12.31
CA LEU A 142 0.08 -10.24 12.62
C LEU A 142 -1.01 -11.27 12.91
N LEU A 143 -1.79 -10.98 13.95
CA LEU A 143 -2.97 -11.72 14.34
C LEU A 143 -4.20 -10.99 13.77
N PRO A 144 -4.91 -11.57 12.79
CA PRO A 144 -6.06 -10.94 12.15
C PRO A 144 -7.17 -10.56 13.12
N GLU A 145 -7.39 -11.38 14.16
CA GLU A 145 -8.38 -11.16 15.20
C GLU A 145 -8.14 -9.81 15.92
N ARG A 146 -6.89 -9.54 16.30
CA ARG A 146 -6.50 -8.27 16.94
C ARG A 146 -6.69 -7.06 16.05
N LEU A 147 -6.46 -7.21 14.73
CA LEU A 147 -6.76 -6.14 13.78
C LEU A 147 -8.28 -5.88 13.73
N LYS A 148 -9.07 -6.96 13.66
CA LYS A 148 -10.53 -6.87 13.61
C LYS A 148 -11.11 -6.17 14.84
N GLU A 149 -10.55 -6.40 16.03
CA GLU A 149 -11.00 -5.81 17.30
C GLU A 149 -10.89 -4.27 17.32
N VAL A 150 -9.89 -3.70 16.64
CA VAL A 150 -9.61 -2.26 16.68
C VAL A 150 -10.08 -1.50 15.42
N MET A 151 -10.43 -2.22 14.36
CA MET A 151 -10.92 -1.65 13.10
C MET A 151 -12.42 -1.35 13.12
N ASN A 152 -12.86 -0.54 12.17
CA ASN A 152 -14.27 -0.29 11.86
C ASN A 152 -14.72 -1.04 10.60
N PRO A 153 -16.04 -1.36 10.46
CA PRO A 153 -16.57 -1.92 9.22
C PRO A 153 -16.23 -1.03 8.01
N PRO A 154 -15.97 -1.61 6.85
CA PRO A 154 -16.16 -3.01 6.44
C PRO A 154 -14.97 -3.93 6.71
N TYR A 155 -14.01 -3.52 7.56
CA TYR A 155 -12.87 -4.33 7.98
C TYR A 155 -12.00 -4.80 6.80
N LEU A 156 -11.80 -3.93 5.82
CA LEU A 156 -11.04 -4.26 4.62
C LEU A 156 -9.56 -4.45 4.94
N PHE A 157 -9.01 -5.58 4.53
CA PHE A 157 -7.56 -5.82 4.50
C PHE A 157 -7.12 -6.06 3.06
N PHE A 158 -6.56 -5.05 2.43
CA PHE A 158 -6.06 -5.12 1.05
C PHE A 158 -4.56 -5.44 1.05
N ASP A 159 -4.23 -6.67 0.70
CA ASP A 159 -2.85 -7.15 0.60
C ASP A 159 -2.26 -6.87 -0.79
N ALA A 160 -1.61 -5.72 -0.93
CA ALA A 160 -1.01 -5.31 -2.18
C ALA A 160 0.30 -6.05 -2.53
N ARG A 161 0.70 -7.01 -1.70
CA ARG A 161 1.93 -7.79 -1.86
C ARG A 161 1.69 -9.30 -1.83
N ASN A 162 0.46 -9.73 -1.58
CA ASN A 162 0.09 -11.14 -1.37
C ASN A 162 0.94 -11.84 -0.28
N VAL A 163 1.31 -11.11 0.76
CA VAL A 163 2.09 -11.62 1.91
C VAL A 163 1.36 -12.73 2.63
N PHE A 164 0.03 -12.60 2.70
CA PHE A 164 -0.85 -13.52 3.41
C PHE A 164 -1.69 -14.41 2.50
N LYS A 165 -1.27 -14.60 1.24
CA LYS A 165 -2.01 -15.42 0.27
C LYS A 165 -2.33 -16.84 0.79
N ASP A 166 -1.40 -17.43 1.55
CA ASP A 166 -1.54 -18.78 2.11
C ASP A 166 -2.33 -18.78 3.44
N LYS A 167 -2.62 -17.60 4.00
CA LYS A 167 -3.40 -17.38 5.21
C LYS A 167 -4.73 -16.66 4.93
N GLU A 168 -5.13 -16.53 3.68
CA GLU A 168 -6.35 -15.81 3.29
C GLU A 168 -7.58 -16.28 4.08
N GLN A 169 -7.73 -17.60 4.25
CA GLN A 169 -8.85 -18.15 4.99
C GLN A 169 -8.83 -17.78 6.47
N VAL A 170 -7.65 -17.66 7.08
CA VAL A 170 -7.50 -17.23 8.48
C VAL A 170 -7.99 -15.78 8.64
N PHE A 171 -7.61 -14.89 7.72
CA PHE A 171 -8.11 -13.51 7.71
C PHE A 171 -9.63 -13.44 7.55
N LYS A 172 -10.19 -14.22 6.62
CA LYS A 172 -11.65 -14.27 6.43
C LYS A 172 -12.39 -14.81 7.63
N ASN A 173 -11.87 -15.86 8.27
CA ASN A 173 -12.47 -16.47 9.46
C ASN A 173 -12.45 -15.51 10.66
N SER A 174 -11.48 -14.59 10.75
CA SER A 174 -11.45 -13.56 11.78
C SER A 174 -12.49 -12.43 11.56
N GLY A 175 -13.19 -12.45 10.41
CA GLY A 175 -14.18 -11.43 10.05
C GLY A 175 -13.60 -10.23 9.31
N LEU A 176 -12.35 -10.31 8.81
CA LEU A 176 -11.78 -9.33 7.91
C LEU A 176 -12.21 -9.59 6.47
N THR A 177 -12.48 -8.53 5.73
CA THR A 177 -12.65 -8.58 4.27
C THR A 177 -11.26 -8.59 3.61
N TYR A 178 -10.67 -9.77 3.48
CA TYR A 178 -9.36 -9.93 2.87
C TYR A 178 -9.43 -9.92 1.36
N VAL A 179 -8.57 -9.12 0.73
CA VAL A 179 -8.42 -9.06 -0.74
C VAL A 179 -6.94 -8.98 -1.09
N GLY A 180 -6.44 -9.98 -1.79
CA GLY A 180 -5.11 -9.96 -2.39
C GLY A 180 -5.08 -9.22 -3.74
N ILE A 181 -3.93 -8.66 -4.10
CA ILE A 181 -3.77 -8.01 -5.40
C ILE A 181 -3.80 -9.05 -6.53
N GLY A 182 -4.56 -8.75 -7.60
CA GLY A 182 -4.67 -9.65 -8.75
C GLY A 182 -5.63 -10.83 -8.56
N ARG A 183 -6.43 -10.79 -7.48
CA ARG A 183 -7.39 -11.84 -7.13
C ARG A 183 -8.80 -11.27 -7.00
#